data_1511845d165ab5554cfa688f9ce7008a
#
_entry.id   1511845d165ab5554cfa688f9ce7008a
#
_cell.length_a   1.000
_cell.length_b   1.000
_cell.length_c   1.000
_cell.angle_alpha   90.00
_cell.angle_beta   90.00
_cell.angle_gamma   90.00
#
_symmetry.space_group_name_H-M   'P 1'
#
loop_
_entity.id
_entity.type
_entity.pdbx_description
1 polymer ?
#
loop_
_entity_poly.entity_id
_entity_poly.type
_entity_poly.pdbx_seq_one_letter_code
_entity_poly.pdbx_strand_id
1 'polypeptide(L)'
;ILPLPADPGLQKEIAEALDQIASDGGPDVPIHVDAASGGFVVPFLHPELHWDFRIPRVVSINVSGHKYGMTYPGIGFVVWRSKEHLPEDLVFRVNYLGGDMPTFTLNFSRPGNQVVGQYYNLVRLGVAGYTQIMESLRDTALMLSAEISKIDNMHIITDGSAIPVLSFEVVGDPGFTVFDISHELRARGFQVPAYTMPADAEDVAVLRIVLREG
;
A
#
# COMPACT_ATOMS: atom_id res chain seq x y z
N ILE A 1 10.07 -5.04 7.96
CA ILE A 1 9.20 -4.33 7.00
C ILE A 1 7.79 -4.38 7.52
N LEU A 2 7.15 -3.23 7.66
CA LEU A 2 5.78 -3.13 8.10
C LEU A 2 4.91 -2.63 6.93
N PRO A 3 3.85 -3.38 6.56
CA PRO A 3 2.88 -2.89 5.59
C PRO A 3 2.05 -1.75 6.19
N LEU A 4 1.63 -0.81 5.35
CA LEU A 4 0.73 0.26 5.72
C LEU A 4 -0.62 0.08 5.03
N PRO A 5 -1.71 0.28 5.72
CA PRO A 5 -1.99 -0.06 7.11
C PRO A 5 -2.83 -1.34 7.15
N ALA A 6 -2.81 -2.03 8.23
CA ALA A 6 -3.94 -2.86 8.56
C ALA A 6 -4.67 -2.28 9.79
N ASP A 7 -3.95 -1.96 10.84
CA ASP A 7 -4.50 -1.40 12.08
C ASP A 7 -3.87 -0.04 12.36
N PRO A 8 -4.66 1.00 12.66
CA PRO A 8 -4.18 2.34 12.97
C PRO A 8 -3.17 2.45 14.13
N GLY A 9 -3.15 1.49 15.05
CA GLY A 9 -2.22 1.47 16.19
C GLY A 9 -0.97 0.63 15.98
N LEU A 10 -1.01 -0.31 15.04
CA LEU A 10 -0.02 -1.39 14.91
C LEU A 10 1.42 -0.91 14.78
N GLN A 11 1.68 0.13 14.00
CA GLN A 11 3.04 0.64 13.79
C GLN A 11 3.65 1.19 15.09
N LYS A 12 2.84 1.84 15.91
CA LYS A 12 3.26 2.36 17.21
C LYS A 12 3.50 1.23 18.19
N GLU A 13 2.61 0.26 18.28
CA GLU A 13 2.74 -0.91 19.16
C GLU A 13 3.98 -1.73 18.81
N ILE A 14 4.25 -1.94 17.53
CA ILE A 14 5.48 -2.64 17.08
C ILE A 14 6.72 -1.82 17.47
N ALA A 15 6.71 -0.50 17.32
CA ALA A 15 7.83 0.33 17.73
C ALA A 15 8.09 0.26 19.25
N GLU A 16 7.03 0.30 20.06
CA GLU A 16 7.11 0.16 21.51
C GLU A 16 7.62 -1.23 21.92
N ALA A 17 7.18 -2.29 21.24
CA ALA A 17 7.69 -3.65 21.48
C ALA A 17 9.18 -3.77 21.12
N LEU A 18 9.63 -3.17 20.02
CA LEU A 18 11.04 -3.13 19.64
C LEU A 18 11.89 -2.30 20.62
N ASP A 19 11.34 -1.21 21.17
CA ASP A 19 11.99 -0.43 22.23
C ASP A 19 12.19 -1.26 23.49
N GLN A 20 11.18 -2.05 23.88
CA GLN A 20 11.29 -2.95 25.01
C GLN A 20 12.35 -4.04 24.78
N ILE A 21 12.35 -4.69 23.60
CA ILE A 21 13.36 -5.68 23.24
C ILE A 21 14.78 -5.11 23.35
N ALA A 22 15.00 -3.91 22.80
CA ALA A 22 16.30 -3.26 22.87
C ALA A 22 16.71 -2.90 24.31
N SER A 23 15.78 -2.44 25.13
CA SER A 23 16.03 -2.12 26.55
C SER A 23 16.38 -3.35 27.40
N ASP A 24 15.87 -4.53 27.01
CA ASP A 24 16.15 -5.81 27.65
C ASP A 24 17.48 -6.45 27.14
N GLY A 25 18.27 -5.72 26.34
CA GLY A 25 19.55 -6.16 25.82
C GLY A 25 19.45 -6.97 24.52
N GLY A 26 18.29 -7.00 23.89
CA GLY A 26 18.08 -7.56 22.56
C GLY A 26 18.55 -6.61 21.43
N PRO A 27 18.37 -7.00 20.16
CA PRO A 27 18.82 -6.20 19.03
C PRO A 27 18.02 -4.89 18.89
N ASP A 28 18.73 -3.82 18.57
CA ASP A 28 18.12 -2.54 18.20
C ASP A 28 17.76 -2.54 16.71
N VAL A 29 16.48 -2.84 16.40
CA VAL A 29 16.01 -3.05 15.03
C VAL A 29 15.28 -1.81 14.53
N PRO A 30 15.73 -1.18 13.42
CA PRO A 30 15.01 -0.10 12.77
C PRO A 30 13.79 -0.60 11.99
N ILE A 31 12.86 0.31 11.70
CA ILE A 31 11.64 0.02 10.94
C ILE A 31 11.75 0.59 9.52
N HIS A 32 11.48 -0.24 8.52
CA HIS A 32 11.11 0.20 7.17
C HIS A 32 9.60 0.07 7.00
N VAL A 33 8.95 1.12 6.53
CA VAL A 33 7.50 1.09 6.25
C VAL A 33 7.26 0.86 4.77
N ASP A 34 6.61 -0.25 4.43
CA ASP A 34 6.09 -0.48 3.09
C ASP A 34 4.74 0.24 2.93
N ALA A 35 4.81 1.47 2.46
CA ALA A 35 3.66 2.31 2.17
C ALA A 35 3.31 2.32 0.67
N ALA A 36 3.63 1.24 -0.06
CA ALA A 36 3.43 1.18 -1.51
C ALA A 36 2.01 1.56 -1.95
N SER A 37 0.99 1.16 -1.21
CA SER A 37 -0.40 1.57 -1.42
C SER A 37 -0.79 2.71 -0.47
N GLY A 38 -0.58 2.52 0.83
CA GLY A 38 -1.03 3.42 1.88
C GLY A 38 -0.42 4.82 1.85
N GLY A 39 0.78 5.00 1.27
CA GLY A 39 1.48 6.29 1.25
C GLY A 39 0.77 7.41 0.48
N PHE A 40 -0.12 7.07 -0.46
CA PHE A 40 -1.01 8.02 -1.14
C PHE A 40 -2.47 7.95 -0.65
N VAL A 41 -2.75 7.22 0.43
CA VAL A 41 -4.09 7.10 1.02
C VAL A 41 -4.12 7.67 2.43
N VAL A 42 -3.30 7.11 3.31
CA VAL A 42 -3.31 7.42 4.74
C VAL A 42 -3.07 8.90 5.07
N PRO A 43 -2.13 9.63 4.41
CA PRO A 43 -1.96 11.05 4.68
C PRO A 43 -3.19 11.91 4.42
N PHE A 44 -4.11 11.43 3.60
CA PHE A 44 -5.30 12.16 3.17
C PHE A 44 -6.56 11.73 3.91
N LEU A 45 -6.70 10.44 4.26
CA LEU A 45 -7.85 9.91 4.98
C LEU A 45 -7.65 9.87 6.49
N HIS A 46 -6.41 9.66 6.94
CA HIS A 46 -6.06 9.43 8.33
C HIS A 46 -4.81 10.23 8.72
N PRO A 47 -4.81 11.58 8.58
CA PRO A 47 -3.63 12.41 8.81
C PRO A 47 -3.13 12.37 10.27
N GLU A 48 -3.98 11.99 11.21
CA GLU A 48 -3.67 11.80 12.62
C GLU A 48 -2.87 10.52 12.90
N LEU A 49 -2.93 9.53 12.00
CA LEU A 49 -2.28 8.25 12.20
C LEU A 49 -0.75 8.37 12.15
N HIS A 50 -0.11 7.88 13.20
CA HIS A 50 1.35 7.83 13.28
C HIS A 50 1.88 6.54 12.63
N TRP A 51 2.40 6.65 11.44
CA TRP A 51 2.97 5.54 10.68
C TRP A 51 4.31 5.90 10.01
N ASP A 52 4.64 7.18 9.98
CA ASP A 52 5.74 7.78 9.26
C ASP A 52 6.91 8.12 10.19
N PHE A 53 7.75 9.06 9.78
CA PHE A 53 8.91 9.52 10.55
C PHE A 53 8.56 10.19 11.89
N ARG A 54 7.29 10.35 12.24
CA ARG A 54 6.86 10.72 13.61
C ARG A 54 7.14 9.57 14.60
N ILE A 55 7.31 8.34 14.11
CA ILE A 55 7.80 7.21 14.89
C ILE A 55 9.34 7.20 14.79
N PRO A 56 10.09 7.36 15.89
CA PRO A 56 11.55 7.48 15.86
C PRO A 56 12.28 6.30 15.19
N ARG A 57 11.78 5.07 15.34
CA ARG A 57 12.35 3.84 14.76
C ARG A 57 12.16 3.73 13.26
N VAL A 58 11.27 4.49 12.65
CA VAL A 58 11.09 4.50 11.19
C VAL A 58 12.27 5.20 10.54
N VAL A 59 13.06 4.46 9.79
CA VAL A 59 14.26 4.97 9.11
C VAL A 59 14.09 5.12 7.61
N SER A 60 13.15 4.39 7.02
CA SER A 60 12.83 4.50 5.59
C SER A 60 11.39 4.15 5.28
N ILE A 61 10.87 4.73 4.21
CA ILE A 61 9.49 4.56 3.73
C ILE A 61 9.53 4.43 2.21
N ASN A 62 8.88 3.42 1.64
CA ASN A 62 8.65 3.37 0.19
C ASN A 62 7.19 3.67 -0.15
N VAL A 63 6.96 4.28 -1.31
CA VAL A 63 5.62 4.61 -1.82
C VAL A 63 5.58 4.35 -3.33
N SER A 64 4.53 3.73 -3.84
CA SER A 64 4.34 3.51 -5.27
C SER A 64 3.49 4.60 -5.89
N GLY A 65 4.07 5.38 -6.80
CA GLY A 65 3.34 6.43 -7.52
C GLY A 65 2.28 5.89 -8.48
N HIS A 66 2.51 4.70 -9.04
CA HIS A 66 1.58 4.05 -9.98
C HIS A 66 0.36 3.37 -9.34
N LYS A 67 0.26 3.38 -8.02
CA LYS A 67 -0.93 2.92 -7.29
C LYS A 67 -1.87 4.11 -7.06
N TYR A 68 -2.06 4.53 -5.84
CA TYR A 68 -2.91 5.68 -5.52
C TYR A 68 -2.28 7.06 -5.81
N GLY A 69 -1.01 7.10 -6.25
CA GLY A 69 -0.40 8.30 -6.82
C GLY A 69 -0.89 8.65 -8.23
N MET A 70 -1.70 7.75 -8.86
CA MET A 70 -2.42 7.96 -10.12
C MET A 70 -1.51 8.29 -11.30
N THR A 71 -0.37 7.60 -11.38
CA THR A 71 0.53 7.71 -12.53
C THR A 71 0.79 6.35 -13.18
N TYR A 72 1.44 6.34 -14.32
CA TYR A 72 1.78 5.10 -15.02
C TYR A 72 2.84 4.30 -14.27
N PRO A 73 2.86 2.95 -14.41
CA PRO A 73 3.90 2.10 -13.83
C PRO A 73 5.32 2.55 -14.20
N GLY A 74 6.24 2.38 -13.26
CA GLY A 74 7.66 2.74 -13.43
C GLY A 74 8.14 3.88 -12.54
N ILE A 75 7.32 4.34 -11.59
CA ILE A 75 7.72 5.31 -10.57
C ILE A 75 7.37 4.81 -9.17
N GLY A 76 8.29 5.03 -8.26
CA GLY A 76 8.15 4.87 -6.82
C GLY A 76 9.08 5.81 -6.10
N PHE A 77 8.82 5.98 -4.82
CA PHE A 77 9.63 6.79 -3.93
C PHE A 77 10.20 5.89 -2.84
N VAL A 78 11.44 6.13 -2.46
CA VAL A 78 11.98 5.72 -1.17
C VAL A 78 12.51 6.95 -0.48
N VAL A 79 12.06 7.18 0.73
CA VAL A 79 12.47 8.32 1.56
C VAL A 79 13.19 7.76 2.77
N TRP A 80 14.37 8.27 3.03
CA TRP A 80 15.20 7.91 4.17
C TRP A 80 15.15 9.01 5.22
N ARG A 81 15.12 8.63 6.49
CA ARG A 81 15.14 9.59 7.61
C ARG A 81 16.36 10.50 7.54
N SER A 82 17.52 9.91 7.26
CA SER A 82 18.79 10.62 7.07
C SER A 82 19.69 9.83 6.13
N LYS A 83 20.78 10.46 5.68
CA LYS A 83 21.74 9.85 4.77
C LYS A 83 22.44 8.62 5.39
N GLU A 84 22.62 8.62 6.71
CA GLU A 84 23.29 7.54 7.44
C GLU A 84 22.53 6.21 7.38
N HIS A 85 21.21 6.26 7.11
CA HIS A 85 20.36 5.08 6.95
C HIS A 85 20.36 4.50 5.53
N LEU A 86 20.89 5.21 4.55
CA LEU A 86 21.08 4.70 3.19
C LEU A 86 22.42 3.97 3.09
N PRO A 87 22.43 2.63 2.88
CA PRO A 87 23.67 1.88 2.73
C PRO A 87 24.45 2.37 1.50
N GLU A 88 25.71 2.76 1.70
CA GLU A 88 26.56 3.24 0.60
C GLU A 88 26.79 2.18 -0.47
N ASP A 89 26.81 0.90 -0.10
CA ASP A 89 26.95 -0.24 -1.01
C ASP A 89 25.81 -0.33 -2.05
N LEU A 90 24.67 0.33 -1.82
CA LEU A 90 23.58 0.41 -2.77
C LEU A 90 23.72 1.59 -3.75
N VAL A 91 24.68 2.49 -3.53
CA VAL A 91 24.87 3.68 -4.35
C VAL A 91 25.93 3.44 -5.41
N PHE A 92 25.51 3.30 -6.66
CA PHE A 92 26.41 3.24 -7.81
C PHE A 92 26.81 4.65 -8.23
N ARG A 93 28.09 4.86 -8.50
CA ARG A 93 28.60 6.12 -9.04
C ARG A 93 28.98 5.94 -10.50
N VAL A 94 28.42 6.77 -11.36
CA VAL A 94 28.71 6.78 -12.80
C VAL A 94 29.22 8.14 -13.21
N ASN A 95 30.23 8.18 -14.06
CA ASN A 95 30.90 9.42 -14.48
C ASN A 95 30.89 9.66 -16.00
N TYR A 96 30.39 8.71 -16.78
CA TYR A 96 30.43 8.80 -18.25
C TYR A 96 29.46 9.84 -18.85
N LEU A 97 28.56 10.42 -18.04
CA LEU A 97 27.63 11.47 -18.44
C LEU A 97 28.13 12.89 -18.16
N GLY A 98 29.43 13.05 -17.83
CA GLY A 98 30.05 14.37 -17.63
C GLY A 98 30.05 14.87 -16.18
N GLY A 99 29.90 13.98 -15.20
CA GLY A 99 30.00 14.30 -13.78
C GLY A 99 29.75 13.07 -12.91
N ASP A 100 30.06 13.15 -11.62
CA ASP A 100 29.77 12.09 -10.67
C ASP A 100 28.26 12.05 -10.36
N MET A 101 27.58 11.04 -10.88
CA MET A 101 26.15 10.87 -10.72
C MET A 101 25.87 9.65 -9.86
N PRO A 102 25.47 9.84 -8.59
CA PRO A 102 25.06 8.71 -7.74
C PRO A 102 23.68 8.18 -8.19
N THR A 103 23.56 6.87 -8.27
CA THR A 103 22.30 6.16 -8.51
C THR A 103 22.27 4.87 -7.70
N PHE A 104 21.08 4.48 -7.21
CA PHE A 104 20.92 3.21 -6.48
C PHE A 104 19.82 2.34 -7.09
N THR A 105 19.55 2.53 -8.38
CA THR A 105 18.54 1.74 -9.10
C THR A 105 19.21 0.66 -9.91
N LEU A 106 18.54 -0.49 -10.03
CA LEU A 106 19.03 -1.63 -10.84
C LEU A 106 19.01 -1.34 -12.34
N ASN A 107 18.13 -0.45 -12.80
CA ASN A 107 17.98 -0.10 -14.22
C ASN A 107 18.80 1.14 -14.57
N PHE A 108 19.51 1.12 -15.70
CA PHE A 108 20.27 2.27 -16.19
C PHE A 108 19.36 3.33 -16.84
N SER A 109 18.91 3.10 -18.07
CA SER A 109 18.00 4.02 -18.74
C SER A 109 16.55 3.77 -18.31
N ARG A 110 15.86 4.85 -17.92
CA ARG A 110 14.48 4.78 -17.43
C ARG A 110 13.64 5.87 -18.09
N PRO A 111 12.35 5.59 -18.38
CA PRO A 111 11.45 6.63 -18.85
C PRO A 111 11.25 7.68 -17.75
N GLY A 112 11.34 8.95 -18.11
CA GLY A 112 11.15 10.08 -17.20
C GLY A 112 9.74 10.66 -17.19
N ASN A 113 8.88 10.23 -18.12
CA ASN A 113 7.51 10.75 -18.25
C ASN A 113 6.65 10.48 -17.01
N GLN A 114 6.85 9.34 -16.31
CA GLN A 114 6.14 9.04 -15.08
C GLN A 114 6.50 10.02 -13.95
N VAL A 115 7.76 10.46 -13.89
CA VAL A 115 8.21 11.48 -12.92
C VAL A 115 7.51 12.81 -13.19
N VAL A 116 7.44 13.22 -14.45
CA VAL A 116 6.72 14.44 -14.87
C VAL A 116 5.22 14.30 -14.59
N GLY A 117 4.63 13.13 -14.89
CA GLY A 117 3.22 12.85 -14.61
C GLY A 117 2.90 12.91 -13.11
N GLN A 118 3.77 12.32 -12.27
CA GLN A 118 3.58 12.38 -10.81
C GLN A 118 3.72 13.83 -10.29
N TYR A 119 4.70 14.58 -10.78
CA TYR A 119 4.86 15.98 -10.43
C TYR A 119 3.63 16.81 -10.82
N TYR A 120 3.10 16.57 -12.04
CA TYR A 120 1.88 17.21 -12.50
C TYR A 120 0.70 16.93 -11.57
N ASN A 121 0.49 15.65 -11.20
CA ASN A 121 -0.59 15.27 -10.28
C ASN A 121 -0.44 15.96 -8.92
N LEU A 122 0.77 15.99 -8.36
CA LEU A 122 1.03 16.63 -7.07
C LEU A 122 0.73 18.14 -7.11
N VAL A 123 1.14 18.82 -8.17
CA VAL A 123 0.92 20.28 -8.33
C VAL A 123 -0.55 20.57 -8.62
N ARG A 124 -1.20 19.77 -9.50
CA ARG A 124 -2.59 19.99 -9.91
C ARG A 124 -3.59 19.68 -8.80
N LEU A 125 -3.44 18.58 -8.13
CA LEU A 125 -4.40 18.10 -7.13
C LEU A 125 -4.11 18.68 -5.74
N GLY A 126 -2.84 18.73 -5.38
CA GLY A 126 -2.43 19.11 -4.03
C GLY A 126 -3.07 18.22 -2.96
N VAL A 127 -3.02 18.65 -1.72
CA VAL A 127 -3.65 17.92 -0.60
C VAL A 127 -5.17 17.81 -0.80
N ALA A 128 -5.83 18.91 -1.14
CA ALA A 128 -7.29 18.95 -1.27
C ALA A 128 -7.81 17.98 -2.35
N GLY A 129 -7.18 17.96 -3.54
CA GLY A 129 -7.59 17.07 -4.61
C GLY A 129 -7.36 15.60 -4.29
N TYR A 130 -6.21 15.24 -3.71
CA TYR A 130 -5.97 13.87 -3.25
C TYR A 130 -6.97 13.46 -2.15
N THR A 131 -7.24 14.32 -1.16
CA THR A 131 -8.24 14.04 -0.12
C THR A 131 -9.60 13.73 -0.72
N GLN A 132 -10.10 14.59 -1.61
CA GLN A 132 -11.40 14.39 -2.26
C GLN A 132 -11.48 13.07 -3.03
N ILE A 133 -10.43 12.73 -3.77
CA ILE A 133 -10.38 11.47 -4.53
C ILE A 133 -10.35 10.27 -3.56
N MET A 134 -9.50 10.30 -2.55
CA MET A 134 -9.40 9.17 -1.60
C MET A 134 -10.68 8.99 -0.79
N GLU A 135 -11.34 10.07 -0.39
CA GLU A 135 -12.66 10.01 0.25
C GLU A 135 -13.71 9.35 -0.67
N SER A 136 -13.77 9.75 -1.94
CA SER A 136 -14.69 9.16 -2.92
C SER A 136 -14.44 7.67 -3.13
N LEU A 137 -13.17 7.25 -3.20
CA LEU A 137 -12.81 5.83 -3.34
C LEU A 137 -13.17 5.03 -2.08
N ARG A 138 -12.89 5.56 -0.89
CA ARG A 138 -13.26 4.95 0.39
C ARG A 138 -14.78 4.81 0.50
N ASP A 139 -15.53 5.86 0.22
CA ASP A 139 -16.99 5.85 0.33
C ASP A 139 -17.61 4.84 -0.65
N THR A 140 -17.04 4.70 -1.84
CA THR A 140 -17.41 3.64 -2.80
C THR A 140 -17.10 2.25 -2.26
N ALA A 141 -15.93 2.06 -1.63
CA ALA A 141 -15.57 0.78 -1.02
C ALA A 141 -16.54 0.39 0.11
N LEU A 142 -16.83 1.34 0.99
CA LEU A 142 -17.79 1.14 2.10
C LEU A 142 -19.19 0.82 1.59
N MET A 143 -19.65 1.51 0.57
CA MET A 143 -20.96 1.24 -0.06
C MET A 143 -20.99 -0.18 -0.65
N LEU A 144 -19.98 -0.59 -1.41
CA LEU A 144 -19.91 -1.94 -1.97
C LEU A 144 -19.82 -3.01 -0.88
N SER A 145 -19.01 -2.79 0.15
CA SER A 145 -18.90 -3.69 1.30
C SER A 145 -20.25 -3.88 1.99
N ALA A 146 -20.99 -2.78 2.22
CA ALA A 146 -22.33 -2.82 2.81
C ALA A 146 -23.35 -3.55 1.92
N GLU A 147 -23.26 -3.47 0.60
CA GLU A 147 -24.14 -4.21 -0.29
C GLU A 147 -23.77 -5.70 -0.36
N ILE A 148 -22.47 -6.03 -0.43
CA ILE A 148 -22.02 -7.42 -0.44
C ILE A 148 -22.38 -8.13 0.86
N SER A 149 -22.29 -7.46 2.01
CA SER A 149 -22.62 -8.04 3.32
C SER A 149 -24.09 -8.43 3.49
N LYS A 150 -24.99 -7.96 2.59
CA LYS A 150 -26.40 -8.35 2.56
C LYS A 150 -26.67 -9.64 1.79
N ILE A 151 -25.67 -10.13 1.06
CA ILE A 151 -25.78 -11.36 0.27
C ILE A 151 -25.50 -12.56 1.19
N ASP A 152 -26.38 -13.54 1.20
CA ASP A 152 -26.21 -14.75 1.98
C ASP A 152 -24.87 -15.43 1.65
N ASN A 153 -24.23 -16.01 2.66
CA ASN A 153 -22.94 -16.68 2.58
C ASN A 153 -21.75 -15.78 2.22
N MET A 154 -21.88 -14.44 2.17
CA MET A 154 -20.77 -13.51 2.00
C MET A 154 -20.34 -12.95 3.35
N HIS A 155 -19.05 -13.07 3.65
CA HIS A 155 -18.45 -12.51 4.86
C HIS A 155 -17.35 -11.50 4.49
N ILE A 156 -17.49 -10.26 4.96
CA ILE A 156 -16.50 -9.19 4.71
C ILE A 156 -15.33 -9.37 5.67
N ILE A 157 -14.12 -9.47 5.11
CA ILE A 157 -12.86 -9.53 5.86
C ILE A 157 -12.28 -8.12 6.04
N THR A 158 -12.27 -7.33 4.95
CA THR A 158 -11.89 -5.90 4.99
C THR A 158 -12.93 -5.08 4.25
N ASP A 159 -13.38 -3.99 4.84
CA ASP A 159 -14.49 -3.17 4.32
C ASP A 159 -14.05 -2.01 3.42
N GLY A 160 -12.75 -1.70 3.37
CA GLY A 160 -12.21 -0.58 2.60
C GLY A 160 -12.11 0.73 3.39
N SER A 161 -12.38 0.74 4.69
CA SER A 161 -12.29 1.95 5.54
C SER A 161 -10.88 2.47 5.71
N ALA A 162 -9.90 1.58 5.87
CA ALA A 162 -8.50 1.94 6.08
C ALA A 162 -7.79 2.37 4.79
N ILE A 163 -7.97 1.58 3.73
CA ILE A 163 -7.58 1.89 2.34
C ILE A 163 -8.70 1.42 1.42
N PRO A 164 -8.91 1.99 0.22
CA PRO A 164 -10.04 1.63 -0.66
C PRO A 164 -9.87 0.24 -1.30
N VAL A 165 -9.69 -0.77 -0.47
CA VAL A 165 -9.56 -2.19 -0.83
C VAL A 165 -10.47 -2.99 0.07
N LEU A 166 -11.44 -3.67 -0.51
CA LEU A 166 -12.29 -4.57 0.23
C LEU A 166 -12.01 -6.02 -0.15
N SER A 167 -12.16 -6.91 0.80
CA SER A 167 -12.06 -8.35 0.58
C SER A 167 -13.17 -9.08 1.31
N PHE A 168 -13.64 -10.17 0.71
CA PHE A 168 -14.69 -11.00 1.27
C PHE A 168 -14.47 -12.46 0.89
N GLU A 169 -15.06 -13.35 1.67
CA GLU A 169 -15.03 -14.78 1.47
C GLU A 169 -16.45 -15.35 1.35
N VAL A 170 -16.55 -16.58 0.88
CA VAL A 170 -17.79 -17.38 0.89
C VAL A 170 -17.74 -18.28 2.12
N VAL A 171 -18.73 -18.15 3.01
CA VAL A 171 -18.86 -18.96 4.20
C VAL A 171 -19.95 -20.03 4.07
N GLY A 172 -19.78 -21.15 4.78
CA GLY A 172 -20.67 -22.30 4.69
C GLY A 172 -20.43 -23.14 3.43
N ASP A 173 -21.46 -23.84 2.99
CA ASP A 173 -21.45 -24.69 1.78
C ASP A 173 -22.63 -24.34 0.86
N PRO A 174 -22.59 -23.21 0.16
CA PRO A 174 -23.65 -22.81 -0.76
C PRO A 174 -23.58 -23.52 -2.13
N GLY A 175 -22.62 -24.42 -2.35
CA GLY A 175 -22.41 -25.12 -3.60
C GLY A 175 -21.62 -24.30 -4.66
N PHE A 176 -21.00 -23.21 -4.25
CA PHE A 176 -20.09 -22.39 -5.09
C PHE A 176 -18.98 -21.78 -4.23
N THR A 177 -17.90 -21.35 -4.89
CA THR A 177 -16.69 -20.80 -4.26
C THR A 177 -16.42 -19.37 -4.72
N VAL A 178 -15.48 -18.70 -4.09
CA VAL A 178 -14.98 -17.37 -4.56
C VAL A 178 -14.41 -17.44 -5.98
N PHE A 179 -13.89 -18.59 -6.41
CA PHE A 179 -13.34 -18.79 -7.76
C PHE A 179 -14.47 -18.83 -8.80
N ASP A 180 -15.61 -19.44 -8.46
CA ASP A 180 -16.79 -19.49 -9.33
C ASP A 180 -17.36 -18.08 -9.51
N ILE A 181 -17.45 -17.30 -8.42
CA ILE A 181 -17.89 -15.89 -8.46
C ILE A 181 -16.92 -15.07 -9.34
N SER A 182 -15.60 -15.23 -9.17
CA SER A 182 -14.60 -14.53 -9.99
C SER A 182 -14.76 -14.87 -11.49
N HIS A 183 -15.04 -16.15 -11.80
CA HIS A 183 -15.30 -16.60 -13.16
C HIS A 183 -16.54 -15.95 -13.76
N GLU A 184 -17.65 -15.95 -13.01
CA GLU A 184 -18.92 -15.36 -13.43
C GLU A 184 -18.85 -13.84 -13.60
N LEU A 185 -18.12 -13.15 -12.74
CA LEU A 185 -17.85 -11.72 -12.86
C LEU A 185 -17.05 -11.43 -14.13
N ARG A 186 -16.04 -12.24 -14.44
CA ARG A 186 -15.23 -12.11 -15.65
C ARG A 186 -16.06 -12.25 -16.92
N ALA A 187 -17.01 -13.20 -16.95
CA ALA A 187 -17.95 -13.36 -18.07
C ALA A 187 -18.81 -12.11 -18.31
N ARG A 188 -18.99 -11.27 -17.29
CA ARG A 188 -19.70 -9.99 -17.33
C ARG A 188 -18.79 -8.76 -17.49
N GLY A 189 -17.50 -8.98 -17.74
CA GLY A 189 -16.51 -7.91 -17.97
C GLY A 189 -15.82 -7.37 -16.70
N PHE A 190 -16.10 -7.93 -15.52
CA PHE A 190 -15.47 -7.51 -14.27
C PHE A 190 -14.31 -8.44 -13.91
N GLN A 191 -13.12 -7.89 -13.73
CA GLN A 191 -11.94 -8.65 -13.29
C GLN A 191 -11.73 -8.49 -11.79
N VAL A 192 -12.32 -9.39 -11.03
CA VAL A 192 -12.15 -9.46 -9.57
C VAL A 192 -11.33 -10.71 -9.24
N PRO A 193 -10.07 -10.55 -8.78
CA PRO A 193 -9.23 -11.70 -8.49
C PRO A 193 -9.70 -12.46 -7.24
N ALA A 194 -9.75 -13.79 -7.37
CA ALA A 194 -9.91 -14.73 -6.29
C ALA A 194 -8.60 -15.47 -6.05
N TYR A 195 -8.22 -15.66 -4.79
CA TYR A 195 -7.01 -16.38 -4.40
C TYR A 195 -7.11 -16.88 -2.95
N THR A 196 -6.28 -17.86 -2.60
CA THR A 196 -6.11 -18.31 -1.22
C THR A 196 -5.14 -17.39 -0.47
N MET A 197 -5.33 -17.25 0.84
CA MET A 197 -4.41 -16.52 1.69
C MET A 197 -3.05 -17.23 1.77
N PRO A 198 -1.98 -16.54 2.21
CA PRO A 198 -0.64 -17.12 2.28
C PRO A 198 -0.52 -18.23 3.33
N ALA A 199 0.69 -18.77 3.50
CA ALA A 199 1.03 -19.82 4.46
C ALA A 199 0.42 -19.56 5.85
N ASP A 200 -0.07 -20.63 6.47
CA ASP A 200 -0.81 -20.65 7.74
C ASP A 200 -2.26 -20.12 7.67
N ALA A 201 -2.75 -19.77 6.46
CA ALA A 201 -4.14 -19.35 6.22
C ALA A 201 -4.66 -19.79 4.82
N GLU A 202 -4.08 -20.84 4.24
CA GLU A 202 -4.38 -21.28 2.85
C GLU A 202 -5.80 -21.83 2.69
N ASP A 203 -6.46 -22.20 3.76
CA ASP A 203 -7.86 -22.62 3.82
C ASP A 203 -8.85 -21.47 3.64
N VAL A 204 -8.37 -20.21 3.79
CA VAL A 204 -9.16 -19.01 3.54
C VAL A 204 -8.97 -18.56 2.09
N ALA A 205 -10.04 -18.60 1.31
CA ALA A 205 -10.06 -18.10 -0.07
C ALA A 205 -10.90 -16.83 -0.16
N VAL A 206 -10.37 -15.80 -0.83
CA VAL A 206 -10.97 -14.47 -0.86
C VAL A 206 -11.14 -13.93 -2.27
N LEU A 207 -12.13 -13.05 -2.45
CA LEU A 207 -12.23 -12.09 -3.53
C LEU A 207 -11.76 -10.72 -3.05
N ARG A 208 -10.97 -10.04 -3.87
CA ARG A 208 -10.47 -8.69 -3.54
C ARG A 208 -10.84 -7.68 -4.60
N ILE A 209 -11.51 -6.62 -4.17
CA ILE A 209 -11.84 -5.47 -5.01
C ILE A 209 -10.96 -4.29 -4.60
N VAL A 210 -10.26 -3.72 -5.58
CA VAL A 210 -9.41 -2.53 -5.41
C VAL A 210 -10.09 -1.38 -6.13
N LEU A 211 -10.51 -0.36 -5.39
CA LEU A 211 -11.11 0.86 -5.95
C LEU A 211 -9.98 1.79 -6.38
N ARG A 212 -10.06 2.26 -7.61
CA ARG A 212 -9.07 3.19 -8.18
C ARG A 212 -9.80 4.25 -8.99
N GLU A 213 -9.20 5.43 -9.03
CA GLU A 213 -9.58 6.47 -10.00
C GLU A 213 -9.15 6.00 -11.40
N GLY A 214 -10.06 6.08 -12.38
CA GLY A 214 -9.81 5.64 -13.75
C GLY A 214 -10.92 6.01 -14.71
#